data_5fd3067d2ca08f60165e7ec3eba2391b
#
_entry.id   5fd3067d2ca08f60165e7ec3eba2391b
#
_cell.length_a   1.000
_cell.length_b   1.000
_cell.length_c   1.000
_cell.angle_alpha   90.00
_cell.angle_beta   90.00
_cell.angle_gamma   90.00
#
_symmetry.space_group_name_H-M   'P 1'
#
loop_
_entity.id
_entity.type
_entity.pdbx_description
1 polymer ?
#
loop_
_entity_poly.entity_id
_entity_poly.type
_entity_poly.pdbx_seq_one_letter_code
_entity_poly.pdbx_strand_id
1 'polypeptide(L)'
;MQGILIVDKPAGFTSFDVVAKLRGICKTRKIGHGGTLDPMATGVLPVFVGNAAKAVDMQERAEKEYVARMKLGARTDTGDSNGAVIETRDVPASLDAAALRAALPHFLG
;
A
#
# COMPACT_ATOMS: atom_id res chain seq x y z
N MET A 1 -22.72 -14.48 7.71
CA MET A 1 -22.01 -13.27 8.12
C MET A 1 -21.85 -12.35 6.93
N GLN A 2 -22.12 -11.09 7.11
CA GLN A 2 -21.90 -10.06 6.10
C GLN A 2 -21.60 -8.72 6.75
N GLY A 3 -20.84 -7.89 6.08
CA GLY A 3 -20.47 -6.56 6.55
C GLY A 3 -19.11 -6.12 6.02
N ILE A 4 -18.63 -5.03 6.58
CA ILE A 4 -17.33 -4.44 6.23
C ILE A 4 -16.42 -4.52 7.46
N LEU A 5 -15.24 -5.06 7.27
CA LEU A 5 -14.16 -5.07 8.27
C LEU A 5 -13.11 -4.06 7.86
N ILE A 6 -12.68 -3.25 8.81
CA ILE A 6 -11.53 -2.37 8.64
C ILE A 6 -10.32 -3.07 9.24
N VAL A 7 -9.39 -3.46 8.39
CA VAL A 7 -8.20 -4.22 8.79
C VAL A 7 -6.98 -3.31 8.73
N ASP A 8 -6.18 -3.32 9.79
CA ASP A 8 -4.85 -2.75 9.77
C ASP A 8 -3.89 -3.78 9.16
N LYS A 9 -3.62 -3.64 7.86
CA LYS A 9 -2.78 -4.59 7.14
C LYS A 9 -1.34 -4.52 7.64
N PRO A 10 -0.75 -5.64 8.08
CA PRO A 10 0.67 -5.67 8.45
C PRO A 10 1.58 -5.63 7.22
N ALA A 11 2.81 -5.22 7.42
CA ALA A 11 3.86 -5.33 6.42
C ALA A 11 4.14 -6.81 6.11
N GLY A 12 4.49 -7.11 4.88
CA GLY A 12 4.78 -8.46 4.43
C GLY A 12 3.56 -9.27 3.98
N PHE A 13 2.34 -8.79 4.28
CA PHE A 13 1.11 -9.36 3.73
C PHE A 13 0.72 -8.63 2.46
N THR A 14 0.35 -9.38 1.42
CA THR A 14 -0.40 -8.78 0.31
C THR A 14 -1.83 -8.50 0.77
N SER A 15 -2.53 -7.62 0.08
CA SER A 15 -3.96 -7.39 0.35
C SER A 15 -4.77 -8.68 0.20
N PHE A 16 -4.41 -9.52 -0.77
CA PHE A 16 -5.03 -10.83 -0.95
C PHE A 16 -4.73 -11.82 0.19
N ASP A 17 -3.53 -11.78 0.78
CA ASP A 17 -3.19 -12.63 1.94
C ASP A 17 -4.13 -12.37 3.13
N VAL A 18 -4.48 -11.11 3.34
CA VAL A 18 -5.47 -10.72 4.36
C VAL A 18 -6.83 -11.36 4.07
N VAL A 19 -7.28 -11.28 2.82
CA VAL A 19 -8.53 -11.90 2.36
C VAL A 19 -8.50 -13.42 2.57
N ALA A 20 -7.40 -14.07 2.18
CA ALA A 20 -7.23 -15.52 2.32
C ALA A 20 -7.33 -15.95 3.78
N LYS A 21 -6.68 -15.22 4.68
CA LYS A 21 -6.73 -15.49 6.12
C LYS A 21 -8.15 -15.33 6.67
N LEU A 22 -8.82 -14.26 6.29
CA LEU A 22 -10.20 -14.00 6.73
C LEU A 22 -11.19 -15.01 6.19
N ARG A 23 -11.00 -15.55 5.00
CA ARG A 23 -11.81 -16.65 4.47
C ARG A 23 -11.76 -17.88 5.39
N GLY A 24 -10.58 -18.19 5.93
CA GLY A 24 -10.43 -19.27 6.91
C GLY A 24 -11.12 -18.96 8.24
N ILE A 25 -10.98 -17.75 8.74
CA ILE A 25 -11.57 -17.33 10.02
C ILE A 25 -13.09 -17.25 9.94
N CYS A 26 -13.62 -16.59 8.91
CA CYS A 26 -15.05 -16.38 8.71
C CYS A 26 -15.77 -17.60 8.09
N LYS A 27 -15.00 -18.61 7.68
CA LYS A 27 -15.53 -19.82 7.02
C LYS A 27 -16.42 -19.51 5.82
N THR A 28 -16.05 -18.50 5.03
CA THR A 28 -16.73 -18.12 3.80
C THR A 28 -15.72 -17.72 2.74
N ARG A 29 -16.00 -18.04 1.49
CA ARG A 29 -15.18 -17.61 0.34
C ARG A 29 -15.59 -16.25 -0.20
N LYS A 30 -16.78 -15.77 0.14
CA LYS A 30 -17.31 -14.50 -0.35
C LYS A 30 -16.73 -13.34 0.46
N ILE A 31 -15.47 -13.04 0.20
CA ILE A 31 -14.74 -11.93 0.80
C ILE A 31 -13.90 -11.27 -0.29
N GLY A 32 -13.95 -9.95 -0.35
CA GLY A 32 -13.10 -9.12 -1.22
C GLY A 32 -12.51 -7.95 -0.45
N HIS A 33 -11.53 -7.29 -1.00
CA HIS A 33 -10.96 -6.08 -0.43
C HIS A 33 -11.10 -4.91 -1.41
N GLY A 34 -11.17 -3.68 -0.86
CA GLY A 34 -11.05 -2.45 -1.61
C GLY A 34 -9.71 -1.79 -1.32
N GLY A 35 -9.24 -0.93 -2.24
CA GLY A 35 -8.06 -0.11 -1.97
C GLY A 35 -6.78 -0.90 -1.74
N THR A 36 -6.34 -1.67 -2.74
CA THR A 36 -5.12 -2.48 -2.69
C THR A 36 -3.93 -1.69 -2.11
N LEU A 37 -3.22 -2.30 -1.18
CA LEU A 37 -1.97 -1.81 -0.62
C LEU A 37 -0.81 -2.71 -1.04
N ASP A 38 0.37 -2.12 -1.24
CA ASP A 38 1.59 -2.86 -1.53
C ASP A 38 1.99 -3.78 -0.37
N PRO A 39 2.73 -4.88 -0.64
CA PRO A 39 3.11 -5.82 0.43
C PRO A 39 3.84 -5.18 1.60
N MET A 40 4.77 -4.23 1.34
CA MET A 40 5.51 -3.54 2.39
C MET A 40 4.66 -2.48 3.13
N ALA A 41 3.55 -2.02 2.54
CA ALA A 41 2.72 -1.00 3.15
C ALA A 41 1.91 -1.56 4.31
N THR A 42 1.71 -0.74 5.33
CA THR A 42 0.79 -0.98 6.44
C THR A 42 -0.36 0.00 6.36
N GLY A 43 -1.47 -0.29 7.02
CA GLY A 43 -2.56 0.65 7.14
C GLY A 43 -3.92 0.08 6.79
N VAL A 44 -4.86 0.96 6.58
CA VAL A 44 -6.28 0.65 6.44
C VAL A 44 -6.57 -0.10 5.15
N LEU A 45 -7.09 -1.31 5.30
CA LEU A 45 -7.60 -2.13 4.21
C LEU A 45 -9.07 -2.47 4.48
N PRO A 46 -10.01 -1.89 3.73
CA PRO A 46 -11.41 -2.28 3.84
C PRO A 46 -11.64 -3.67 3.27
N VAL A 47 -12.27 -4.54 4.02
CA VAL A 47 -12.59 -5.91 3.60
C VAL A 47 -14.10 -6.12 3.67
N PHE A 48 -14.66 -6.60 2.58
CA PHE A 48 -16.09 -6.77 2.38
C PHE A 48 -16.44 -8.25 2.46
N VAL A 49 -17.29 -8.60 3.42
CA VAL A 49 -17.66 -9.98 3.74
C VAL A 49 -19.09 -10.27 3.29
N GLY A 50 -19.29 -11.41 2.68
CA GLY A 50 -20.62 -11.86 2.26
C GLY A 50 -21.21 -10.98 1.15
N ASN A 51 -22.46 -10.59 1.27
CA ASN A 51 -23.13 -9.75 0.28
C ASN A 51 -22.51 -8.35 0.14
N ALA A 52 -21.81 -7.87 1.18
CA ALA A 52 -21.09 -6.62 1.12
C ALA A 52 -19.96 -6.63 0.08
N ALA A 53 -19.45 -7.79 -0.33
CA ALA A 53 -18.45 -7.90 -1.40
C ALA A 53 -18.90 -7.28 -2.73
N LYS A 54 -20.19 -7.15 -2.96
CA LYS A 54 -20.75 -6.45 -4.14
C LYS A 54 -20.50 -4.95 -4.13
N ALA A 55 -20.17 -4.38 -2.95
CA ALA A 55 -19.90 -2.96 -2.80
C ALA A 55 -18.41 -2.58 -3.02
N VAL A 56 -17.54 -3.53 -3.33
CA VAL A 56 -16.12 -3.28 -3.55
C VAL A 56 -15.89 -2.22 -4.63
N ASP A 57 -16.66 -2.25 -5.70
CA ASP A 57 -16.52 -1.31 -6.81
C ASP A 57 -16.80 0.15 -6.40
N MET A 58 -17.53 0.36 -5.31
CA MET A 58 -17.77 1.70 -4.77
C MET A 58 -16.50 2.34 -4.18
N GLN A 59 -15.47 1.55 -3.93
CA GLN A 59 -14.18 2.01 -3.41
C GLN A 59 -13.21 2.53 -4.49
N GLU A 60 -13.51 2.38 -5.77
CA GLU A 60 -12.61 2.78 -6.87
C GLU A 60 -12.24 4.26 -6.84
N ARG A 61 -13.13 5.11 -6.31
CA ARG A 61 -12.92 6.55 -6.20
C ARG A 61 -12.52 7.02 -4.82
N ALA A 62 -12.29 6.11 -3.88
CA ALA A 62 -11.86 6.48 -2.54
C ALA A 62 -10.45 7.08 -2.57
N GLU A 63 -10.29 8.21 -1.91
CA GLU A 63 -8.97 8.82 -1.75
C GLU A 63 -8.09 7.99 -0.83
N LYS A 64 -6.79 8.00 -1.10
CA LYS A 64 -5.78 7.34 -0.28
C LYS A 64 -4.71 8.34 0.11
N GLU A 65 -4.26 8.24 1.35
CA GLU A 65 -3.15 9.01 1.86
C GLU A 65 -2.05 8.06 2.35
N TYR A 66 -0.81 8.33 1.94
CA TYR A 66 0.35 7.55 2.32
C TYR A 66 1.39 8.42 3.00
N VAL A 67 1.94 7.92 4.10
CA VAL A 67 3.18 8.44 4.68
C VAL A 67 4.31 7.53 4.23
N ALA A 68 5.19 8.04 3.39
CA ALA A 68 6.30 7.28 2.82
C ALA A 68 7.63 7.75 3.38
N ARG A 69 8.51 6.78 3.71
CA ARG A 69 9.90 7.04 4.02
C ARG A 69 10.76 6.67 2.81
N MET A 70 11.46 7.65 2.27
CA MET A 70 12.33 7.47 1.13
C MET A 70 13.80 7.54 1.58
N LYS A 71 14.57 6.51 1.21
CA LYS A 71 16.04 6.52 1.40
C LYS A 71 16.69 7.08 0.13
N LEU A 72 17.46 8.13 0.29
CA LEU A 72 18.25 8.71 -0.80
C LEU A 72 19.55 7.95 -0.99
N GLY A 73 20.15 8.06 -2.17
CA GLY A 73 21.45 7.49 -2.50
C GLY A 73 21.42 6.06 -3.03
N ALA A 74 20.26 5.42 -3.11
CA ALA A 74 20.13 4.08 -3.65
C ALA A 74 18.92 3.97 -4.57
N ARG A 75 19.05 3.24 -5.66
CA ARG A 75 17.96 2.87 -6.55
C ARG A 75 17.84 1.35 -6.62
N THR A 76 16.63 0.85 -6.55
CA THR A 76 16.34 -0.58 -6.65
C THR A 76 15.67 -0.91 -7.98
N ASP A 77 15.72 -2.18 -8.37
CA ASP A 77 15.10 -2.65 -9.61
C ASP A 77 13.56 -2.58 -9.58
N THR A 78 12.97 -2.66 -8.39
CA THR A 78 11.51 -2.53 -8.19
C THR A 78 11.04 -1.11 -7.91
N GLY A 79 11.96 -0.19 -7.58
CA GLY A 79 11.62 1.16 -7.14
C GLY A 79 11.18 1.25 -5.68
N ASP A 80 11.22 0.15 -4.93
CA ASP A 80 10.88 0.08 -3.51
C ASP A 80 11.95 -0.65 -2.69
N SER A 81 11.74 -0.80 -1.39
CA SER A 81 12.70 -1.42 -0.48
C SER A 81 12.82 -2.94 -0.62
N ASN A 82 11.92 -3.58 -1.35
CA ASN A 82 11.92 -5.04 -1.55
C ASN A 82 12.83 -5.48 -2.71
N GLY A 83 13.22 -4.54 -3.58
CA GLY A 83 14.07 -4.83 -4.73
C GLY A 83 15.56 -4.88 -4.39
N ALA A 84 16.33 -5.42 -5.33
CA ALA A 84 17.78 -5.39 -5.27
C ALA A 84 18.30 -3.99 -5.63
N VAL A 85 19.34 -3.53 -4.90
CA VAL A 85 19.99 -2.26 -5.21
C VAL A 85 20.79 -2.40 -6.50
N ILE A 86 20.46 -1.58 -7.50
CA ILE A 86 21.08 -1.59 -8.83
C ILE A 86 21.98 -0.38 -9.09
N GLU A 87 21.85 0.67 -8.28
CA GLU A 87 22.67 1.87 -8.38
C GLU A 87 22.78 2.54 -7.02
N THR A 88 23.95 3.06 -6.71
CA THR A 88 24.19 3.90 -5.53
C THR A 88 24.83 5.20 -5.96
N ARG A 89 24.47 6.30 -5.28
CA ARG A 89 25.07 7.62 -5.45
C ARG A 89 25.25 8.28 -4.10
N ASP A 90 26.30 9.09 -4.00
CA ASP A 90 26.48 9.92 -2.81
C ASP A 90 25.38 10.97 -2.72
N VAL A 91 24.87 11.16 -1.51
CA VAL A 91 23.88 12.20 -1.23
C VAL A 91 24.64 13.49 -0.92
N PRO A 92 24.42 14.59 -1.70
CA PRO A 92 25.10 15.85 -1.42
C PRO A 92 24.77 16.37 -0.02
N ALA A 93 25.79 16.82 0.72
CA ALA A 93 25.60 17.40 2.06
C ALA A 93 24.76 18.70 2.03
N SER A 94 24.70 19.37 0.86
CA SER A 94 23.90 20.57 0.63
C SER A 94 22.42 20.29 0.37
N LEU A 95 22.02 19.02 0.22
CA LEU A 95 20.64 18.65 -0.02
C LEU A 95 19.81 18.90 1.23
N ASP A 96 18.80 19.73 1.11
CA ASP A 96 17.91 20.12 2.20
C ASP A 96 16.43 19.89 1.84
N ALA A 97 15.56 20.16 2.80
CA ALA A 97 14.11 20.01 2.61
C ALA A 97 13.57 20.93 1.50
N ALA A 98 14.15 22.12 1.30
CA ALA A 98 13.72 23.05 0.27
C ALA A 98 14.03 22.50 -1.13
N ALA A 99 15.21 21.91 -1.33
CA ALA A 99 15.58 21.27 -2.60
C ALA A 99 14.68 20.08 -2.91
N LEU A 100 14.34 19.26 -1.92
CA LEU A 100 13.42 18.15 -2.08
C LEU A 100 12.02 18.61 -2.44
N ARG A 101 11.49 19.63 -1.77
CA ARG A 101 10.18 20.20 -2.10
C ARG A 101 10.13 20.78 -3.51
N ALA A 102 11.21 21.41 -3.97
CA ALA A 102 11.30 21.94 -5.32
C ALA A 102 11.28 20.84 -6.40
N ALA A 103 11.74 19.64 -6.08
CA ALA A 103 11.72 18.49 -6.99
C ALA A 103 10.34 17.80 -7.07
N LEU A 104 9.54 17.84 -6.02
CA LEU A 104 8.25 17.12 -5.94
C LEU A 104 7.28 17.44 -7.07
N PRO A 105 7.11 18.69 -7.55
CA PRO A 105 6.19 18.98 -8.65
C PRO A 105 6.45 18.20 -9.92
N HIS A 106 7.69 17.76 -10.17
CA HIS A 106 8.03 16.96 -11.34
C HIS A 106 7.44 15.55 -11.32
N PHE A 107 6.95 15.09 -10.16
CA PHE A 107 6.38 13.76 -9.97
C PHE A 107 4.85 13.77 -9.84
N LEU A 108 4.22 14.92 -9.96
CA LEU A 108 2.77 15.03 -9.97
C LEU A 108 2.21 14.45 -11.27
N GLY A 109 1.19 13.60 -11.13
CA GLY A 109 0.49 12.99 -12.26
C GLY A 109 -0.73 13.76 -12.72
#